data_95304c73ded855222a5ff3c0692fca8d
#
_entry.id   95304c73ded855222a5ff3c0692fca8d
#
_cell.length_a   1.000
_cell.length_b   1.000
_cell.length_c   1.000
_cell.angle_alpha   90.00
_cell.angle_beta   90.00
_cell.angle_gamma   90.00
#
_symmetry.space_group_name_H-M   'P 1'
#
loop_
_entity.id
_entity.type
_entity.pdbx_description
1 polymer ?
#
loop_
_entity_poly.entity_id
_entity_poly.type
_entity_poly.pdbx_seq_one_letter_code
_entity_poly.pdbx_strand_id
1 'polypeptide(L)'
;VYILGQSLGASISSFYFSQLPPEQRIYEAVVLDAVFAGHRDITRDVLNRNIITWPLQFIVPLFMPTDYNPKDHVANFNPIPLLFMHSPEDQVVPYEQGQTVYQRAAQPKFWVTSHGPHIATFGHPRYRRILLNFLENPQQDPQRDLAPLNGPSPTDLSQTDSSSSHNQK
;
A
#
# COMPACT_ATOMS: atom_id res chain seq x y z
N VAL A 1 -6.94 -2.66 -18.94
CA VAL A 1 -7.00 -3.70 -17.86
C VAL A 1 -6.14 -3.23 -16.70
N TYR A 2 -6.58 -3.52 -15.45
CA TYR A 2 -5.85 -3.17 -14.24
C TYR A 2 -5.57 -4.43 -13.42
N ILE A 3 -4.49 -4.42 -12.65
CA ILE A 3 -4.14 -5.50 -11.74
C ILE A 3 -4.31 -4.97 -10.31
N LEU A 4 -5.04 -5.71 -9.48
CA LEU A 4 -5.14 -5.43 -8.05
C LEU A 4 -4.80 -6.71 -7.29
N GLY A 5 -3.78 -6.60 -6.43
CA GLY A 5 -3.36 -7.68 -5.54
C GLY A 5 -3.40 -7.25 -4.09
N GLN A 6 -3.86 -8.13 -3.21
CA GLN A 6 -3.81 -7.92 -1.75
C GLN A 6 -2.97 -9.02 -1.10
N SER A 7 -2.12 -8.67 -0.13
CA SER A 7 -1.30 -9.59 0.65
C SER A 7 -0.52 -10.58 -0.25
N LEU A 8 -0.75 -11.87 -0.12
CA LEU A 8 -0.14 -12.90 -0.97
C LEU A 8 -0.44 -12.66 -2.46
N GLY A 9 -1.66 -12.22 -2.79
CA GLY A 9 -2.04 -11.85 -4.16
C GLY A 9 -1.22 -10.69 -4.71
N ALA A 10 -0.88 -9.69 -3.88
CA ALA A 10 0.03 -8.61 -4.26
C ALA A 10 1.44 -9.13 -4.57
N SER A 11 1.93 -10.08 -3.77
CA SER A 11 3.26 -10.66 -3.96
C SER A 11 3.34 -11.53 -5.22
N ILE A 12 2.34 -12.37 -5.45
CA ILE A 12 2.25 -13.19 -6.67
C ILE A 12 2.14 -12.29 -7.91
N SER A 13 1.27 -11.26 -7.85
CA SER A 13 1.12 -10.31 -8.95
C SER A 13 2.42 -9.56 -9.23
N SER A 14 3.13 -9.12 -8.19
CA SER A 14 4.41 -8.43 -8.33
C SER A 14 5.44 -9.27 -9.06
N PHE A 15 5.50 -10.56 -8.79
CA PHE A 15 6.39 -11.47 -9.51
C PHE A 15 5.90 -11.72 -10.93
N TYR A 16 4.71 -12.29 -11.09
CA TYR A 16 4.23 -12.78 -12.36
C TYR A 16 4.18 -11.68 -13.44
N PHE A 17 3.49 -10.58 -13.14
CA PHE A 17 3.28 -9.52 -14.13
C PHE A 17 4.54 -8.71 -14.42
N SER A 18 5.47 -8.61 -13.47
CA SER A 18 6.76 -7.95 -13.71
C SER A 18 7.68 -8.71 -14.67
N GLN A 19 7.46 -10.03 -14.82
CA GLN A 19 8.25 -10.88 -15.73
C GLN A 19 7.72 -10.88 -17.16
N LEU A 20 6.50 -10.38 -17.39
CA LEU A 20 5.94 -10.35 -18.74
C LEU A 20 6.76 -9.45 -19.65
N PRO A 21 7.08 -9.88 -20.86
CA PRO A 21 7.72 -9.04 -21.85
C PRO A 21 6.80 -7.87 -22.24
N PRO A 22 7.34 -6.72 -22.68
CA PRO A 22 6.56 -5.50 -22.92
C PRO A 22 5.33 -5.71 -23.80
N GLU A 23 5.43 -6.54 -24.83
CA GLU A 23 4.34 -6.83 -25.77
C GLU A 23 3.17 -7.63 -25.17
N GLN A 24 3.38 -8.27 -24.02
CA GLN A 24 2.35 -9.01 -23.29
C GLN A 24 1.74 -8.20 -22.12
N ARG A 25 2.26 -6.99 -21.87
CA ARG A 25 1.78 -6.11 -20.79
C ARG A 25 0.53 -5.35 -21.22
N ILE A 26 -0.60 -6.03 -21.24
CA ILE A 26 -1.91 -5.46 -21.60
C ILE A 26 -2.58 -4.68 -20.45
N TYR A 27 -1.88 -4.50 -19.33
CA TYR A 27 -2.38 -3.78 -18.15
C TYR A 27 -1.79 -2.36 -18.09
N GLU A 28 -2.60 -1.42 -17.62
CA GLU A 28 -2.31 0.01 -17.61
C GLU A 28 -1.81 0.51 -16.26
N ALA A 29 -2.17 -0.18 -15.19
CA ALA A 29 -1.72 0.14 -13.83
C ALA A 29 -1.82 -1.08 -12.91
N VAL A 30 -1.06 -1.04 -11.80
CA VAL A 30 -1.03 -2.10 -10.78
C VAL A 30 -1.26 -1.49 -9.40
N VAL A 31 -2.11 -2.13 -8.61
CA VAL A 31 -2.40 -1.78 -7.22
C VAL A 31 -1.94 -2.92 -6.31
N LEU A 32 -1.10 -2.59 -5.34
CA LEU A 32 -0.52 -3.52 -4.38
C LEU A 32 -0.92 -3.10 -2.97
N ASP A 33 -1.86 -3.83 -2.38
CA ASP A 33 -2.33 -3.59 -1.02
C ASP A 33 -1.73 -4.60 -0.05
N ALA A 34 -1.11 -4.14 1.04
CA ALA A 34 -0.45 -4.94 2.05
C ALA A 34 0.58 -5.94 1.47
N VAL A 35 1.38 -5.49 0.51
CA VAL A 35 2.44 -6.31 -0.10
C VAL A 35 3.61 -6.51 0.87
N PHE A 36 4.13 -7.73 0.96
CA PHE A 36 5.34 -8.02 1.73
C PHE A 36 6.61 -8.02 0.86
N ALA A 37 7.76 -7.75 1.46
CA ALA A 37 9.02 -7.59 0.75
C ALA A 37 9.57 -8.92 0.21
N GLY A 38 9.47 -9.98 1.00
CA GLY A 38 9.98 -11.29 0.61
C GLY A 38 9.46 -12.43 1.48
N HIS A 39 9.46 -13.64 0.93
CA HIS A 39 8.91 -14.81 1.61
C HIS A 39 9.67 -15.17 2.89
N ARG A 40 10.99 -15.00 2.90
CA ARG A 40 11.80 -15.20 4.11
C ARG A 40 11.52 -14.14 5.17
N ASP A 41 11.35 -12.90 4.74
CA ASP A 41 11.13 -11.77 5.62
C ASP A 41 9.80 -11.92 6.34
N ILE A 42 8.70 -12.12 5.59
CA ILE A 42 7.37 -12.31 6.19
C ILE A 42 7.29 -13.56 7.06
N THR A 43 7.94 -14.67 6.67
CA THR A 43 7.97 -15.89 7.47
C THR A 43 8.66 -15.64 8.82
N ARG A 44 9.79 -14.95 8.82
CA ARG A 44 10.49 -14.57 10.05
C ARG A 44 9.62 -13.70 10.95
N ASP A 45 8.97 -12.69 10.38
CA ASP A 45 8.12 -11.77 11.14
C ASP A 45 6.92 -12.47 11.77
N VAL A 46 6.28 -13.37 11.05
CA VAL A 46 5.15 -14.17 11.58
C VAL A 46 5.60 -15.11 12.70
N LEU A 47 6.72 -15.81 12.52
CA LEU A 47 7.23 -16.75 13.52
C LEU A 47 7.74 -16.03 14.79
N ASN A 48 8.29 -14.84 14.65
CA ASN A 48 8.82 -14.05 15.76
C ASN A 48 7.73 -13.53 16.72
N ARG A 49 6.48 -13.45 16.27
CA ARG A 49 5.37 -12.91 17.07
C ARG A 49 4.87 -13.86 18.17
N ASN A 50 5.14 -15.15 18.04
CA ASN A 50 4.66 -16.15 18.99
C ASN A 50 5.84 -16.86 19.64
N ILE A 51 5.87 -16.88 20.99
CA ILE A 51 6.96 -17.49 21.77
C ILE A 51 7.17 -18.98 21.45
N ILE A 52 6.12 -19.69 21.07
CA ILE A 52 6.20 -21.13 20.72
C ILE A 52 6.89 -21.31 19.37
N THR A 53 6.63 -20.43 18.41
CA THR A 53 7.19 -20.49 17.04
C THR A 53 8.48 -19.69 16.92
N TRP A 54 8.82 -18.86 17.92
CA TRP A 54 9.99 -18.00 17.90
C TRP A 54 11.30 -18.71 17.54
N PRO A 55 11.62 -19.92 18.04
CA PRO A 55 12.85 -20.61 17.65
C PRO A 55 12.87 -21.00 16.17
N LEU A 56 11.70 -21.22 15.55
CA LEU A 56 11.59 -21.64 14.14
C LEU A 56 11.97 -20.54 13.15
N GLN A 57 11.96 -19.26 13.57
CA GLN A 57 12.34 -18.12 12.72
C GLN A 57 13.77 -18.20 12.18
N PHE A 58 14.64 -18.98 12.81
CA PHE A 58 16.03 -19.18 12.39
C PHE A 58 16.18 -20.28 11.32
N ILE A 59 15.24 -21.20 11.27
CA ILE A 59 15.32 -22.40 10.43
C ILE A 59 14.34 -22.34 9.26
N VAL A 60 13.05 -22.10 9.53
CA VAL A 60 11.99 -22.14 8.50
C VAL A 60 12.23 -21.18 7.34
N PRO A 61 12.65 -19.91 7.55
CA PRO A 61 12.91 -19.00 6.44
C PRO A 61 13.98 -19.48 5.47
N LEU A 62 14.91 -20.36 5.90
CA LEU A 62 15.95 -20.90 5.02
C LEU A 62 15.40 -21.78 3.90
N PHE A 63 14.23 -22.37 4.12
CA PHE A 63 13.53 -23.20 3.13
C PHE A 63 12.55 -22.41 2.26
N MET A 64 12.36 -21.11 2.54
CA MET A 64 11.47 -20.27 1.73
C MET A 64 12.18 -19.86 0.43
N PRO A 65 11.48 -19.96 -0.71
CA PRO A 65 12.03 -19.51 -1.99
C PRO A 65 12.30 -18.01 -1.94
N THR A 66 13.38 -17.58 -2.59
CA THR A 66 13.75 -16.16 -2.69
C THR A 66 13.52 -15.59 -4.09
N ASP A 67 13.38 -16.45 -5.08
CA ASP A 67 13.29 -16.05 -6.48
C ASP A 67 12.00 -15.28 -6.81
N TYR A 68 11.00 -15.36 -5.92
CA TYR A 68 9.68 -14.76 -6.09
C TYR A 68 9.44 -13.54 -5.17
N ASN A 69 10.50 -12.94 -4.61
CA ASN A 69 10.33 -11.82 -3.69
C ASN A 69 9.87 -10.56 -4.43
N PRO A 70 8.77 -9.92 -4.02
CA PRO A 70 8.29 -8.68 -4.65
C PRO A 70 9.34 -7.58 -4.74
N LYS A 71 10.15 -7.41 -3.69
CA LYS A 71 11.20 -6.38 -3.62
C LYS A 71 12.26 -6.50 -4.71
N ASP A 72 12.45 -7.68 -5.29
CA ASP A 72 13.50 -7.94 -6.28
C ASP A 72 12.99 -7.80 -7.72
N HIS A 73 11.65 -7.74 -7.90
CA HIS A 73 11.00 -7.70 -9.21
C HIS A 73 10.20 -6.42 -9.48
N VAL A 74 9.81 -5.69 -8.44
CA VAL A 74 8.89 -4.54 -8.56
C VAL A 74 9.41 -3.43 -9.48
N ALA A 75 10.72 -3.27 -9.62
CA ALA A 75 11.31 -2.29 -10.54
C ALA A 75 11.04 -2.61 -12.03
N ASN A 76 10.75 -3.87 -12.34
CA ASN A 76 10.50 -4.31 -13.71
C ASN A 76 9.15 -3.86 -14.27
N PHE A 77 8.26 -3.31 -13.43
CA PHE A 77 6.99 -2.72 -13.90
C PHE A 77 7.17 -1.46 -14.75
N ASN A 78 8.32 -0.79 -14.65
CA ASN A 78 8.55 0.43 -15.43
C ASN A 78 8.19 0.25 -16.92
N PRO A 79 7.41 1.16 -17.54
CA PRO A 79 6.87 2.44 -17.02
C PRO A 79 5.44 2.35 -16.47
N ILE A 80 4.95 1.20 -16.08
CA ILE A 80 3.58 0.99 -15.59
C ILE A 80 3.40 1.66 -14.21
N PRO A 81 2.38 2.51 -14.03
CA PRO A 81 2.09 3.15 -12.75
C PRO A 81 1.73 2.16 -11.65
N LEU A 82 2.26 2.40 -10.44
CA LEU A 82 2.04 1.57 -9.27
C LEU A 82 1.38 2.37 -8.15
N LEU A 83 0.30 1.83 -7.58
CA LEU A 83 -0.29 2.33 -6.35
C LEU A 83 -0.04 1.32 -5.22
N PHE A 84 0.63 1.77 -4.17
CA PHE A 84 0.82 1.01 -2.94
C PHE A 84 -0.13 1.51 -1.87
N MET A 85 -0.81 0.58 -1.21
CA MET A 85 -1.68 0.87 -0.07
C MET A 85 -1.27 -0.04 1.09
N HIS A 86 -1.07 0.53 2.29
CA HIS A 86 -0.67 -0.26 3.45
C HIS A 86 -1.05 0.45 4.74
N SER A 87 -1.51 -0.31 5.72
CA SER A 87 -1.86 0.18 7.05
C SER A 87 -0.73 -0.07 8.06
N PRO A 88 -0.32 0.92 8.85
CA PRO A 88 0.58 0.69 9.99
C PRO A 88 -0.07 -0.16 11.10
N GLU A 89 -1.40 -0.34 11.06
CA GLU A 89 -2.15 -1.18 12.00
C GLU A 89 -2.23 -2.65 11.54
N ASP A 90 -1.61 -2.96 10.38
CA ASP A 90 -1.57 -4.33 9.85
C ASP A 90 -0.73 -5.22 10.76
N GLN A 91 -1.40 -6.21 11.36
CA GLN A 91 -0.76 -7.16 12.28
C GLN A 91 -0.23 -8.41 11.58
N VAL A 92 -0.47 -8.57 10.28
CA VAL A 92 -0.02 -9.72 9.50
C VAL A 92 1.24 -9.38 8.73
N VAL A 93 1.18 -8.32 7.91
CA VAL A 93 2.33 -7.84 7.13
C VAL A 93 2.83 -6.53 7.76
N PRO A 94 4.05 -6.49 8.31
CA PRO A 94 4.63 -5.26 8.84
C PRO A 94 4.66 -4.15 7.80
N TYR A 95 4.32 -2.93 8.21
CA TYR A 95 4.26 -1.75 7.36
C TYR A 95 5.56 -1.49 6.59
N GLU A 96 6.69 -1.73 7.26
CA GLU A 96 8.05 -1.55 6.73
C GLU A 96 8.33 -2.47 5.54
N GLN A 97 7.69 -3.62 5.48
CA GLN A 97 7.84 -4.53 4.34
C GLN A 97 7.23 -3.92 3.07
N GLY A 98 6.04 -3.34 3.16
CA GLY A 98 5.42 -2.60 2.05
C GLY A 98 6.28 -1.40 1.63
N GLN A 99 6.81 -0.64 2.59
CA GLN A 99 7.72 0.48 2.32
C GLN A 99 8.99 0.01 1.59
N THR A 100 9.53 -1.13 1.95
CA THR A 100 10.71 -1.72 1.29
C THR A 100 10.44 -1.99 -0.20
N VAL A 101 9.27 -2.55 -0.52
CA VAL A 101 8.87 -2.78 -1.92
C VAL A 101 8.66 -1.46 -2.65
N TYR A 102 7.97 -0.51 -2.02
CA TYR A 102 7.74 0.82 -2.60
C TYR A 102 9.05 1.53 -2.93
N GLN A 103 10.03 1.52 -2.03
CA GLN A 103 11.31 2.18 -2.25
C GLN A 103 12.03 1.65 -3.49
N ARG A 104 11.94 0.35 -3.75
CA ARG A 104 12.57 -0.33 -4.90
C ARG A 104 11.79 -0.22 -6.20
N ALA A 105 10.51 0.14 -6.13
CA ALA A 105 9.70 0.35 -7.33
C ALA A 105 10.19 1.53 -8.15
N ALA A 106 10.13 1.41 -9.48
CA ALA A 106 10.40 2.52 -10.39
C ALA A 106 9.22 3.52 -10.43
N GLN A 107 9.44 4.71 -10.97
CA GLN A 107 8.40 5.70 -11.26
C GLN A 107 7.61 5.30 -12.51
N PRO A 108 6.32 5.70 -12.62
CA PRO A 108 5.52 6.43 -11.61
C PRO A 108 5.00 5.50 -10.51
N LYS A 109 5.09 5.96 -9.27
CA LYS A 109 4.60 5.21 -8.09
C LYS A 109 4.01 6.13 -7.05
N PHE A 110 2.95 5.67 -6.39
CA PHE A 110 2.24 6.39 -5.35
C PHE A 110 2.11 5.54 -4.09
N TRP A 111 2.17 6.21 -2.94
CA TRP A 111 2.00 5.58 -1.64
C TRP A 111 0.80 6.15 -0.93
N VAL A 112 -0.05 5.27 -0.40
CA VAL A 112 -1.19 5.61 0.44
C VAL A 112 -1.09 4.86 1.77
N THR A 113 -0.93 5.61 2.84
CA THR A 113 -1.09 5.04 4.19
C THR A 113 -2.58 4.83 4.45
N SER A 114 -2.99 3.58 4.55
CA SER A 114 -4.34 3.20 4.92
C SER A 114 -4.46 2.98 6.43
N HIS A 115 -5.67 2.74 6.92
CA HIS A 115 -5.97 2.43 8.31
C HIS A 115 -6.78 1.16 8.43
N GLY A 116 -6.66 0.50 9.57
CA GLY A 116 -7.37 -0.74 9.88
C GLY A 116 -6.50 -1.99 9.76
N PRO A 117 -7.07 -3.15 10.15
CA PRO A 117 -6.35 -4.41 10.14
C PRO A 117 -6.01 -4.89 8.72
N HIS A 118 -5.29 -5.98 8.64
CA HIS A 118 -4.82 -6.59 7.39
C HIS A 118 -5.93 -6.71 6.33
N ILE A 119 -5.65 -6.26 5.10
CA ILE A 119 -6.56 -6.24 3.92
C ILE A 119 -7.91 -5.51 4.13
N ALA A 120 -8.05 -4.67 5.16
CA ALA A 120 -9.27 -3.91 5.41
C ALA A 120 -9.36 -2.59 4.61
N THR A 121 -8.33 -2.24 3.86
CA THR A 121 -8.19 -0.96 3.14
C THR A 121 -9.46 -0.59 2.37
N PHE A 122 -9.98 -1.50 1.55
CA PHE A 122 -11.15 -1.22 0.71
C PHE A 122 -12.50 -1.29 1.45
N GLY A 123 -12.50 -1.63 2.73
CA GLY A 123 -13.66 -1.46 3.61
C GLY A 123 -14.05 0.01 3.80
N HIS A 124 -13.09 0.93 3.74
CA HIS A 124 -13.31 2.35 3.96
C HIS A 124 -13.57 3.12 2.65
N PRO A 125 -14.65 3.97 2.58
CA PRO A 125 -15.03 4.68 1.36
C PRO A 125 -13.92 5.58 0.78
N ARG A 126 -13.10 6.20 1.63
CA ARG A 126 -11.99 7.06 1.21
C ARG A 126 -10.98 6.30 0.34
N TYR A 127 -10.57 5.11 0.77
CA TYR A 127 -9.57 4.34 0.03
C TYR A 127 -10.12 3.76 -1.26
N ARG A 128 -11.42 3.44 -1.31
CA ARG A 128 -12.09 3.12 -2.58
C ARG A 128 -12.08 4.30 -3.55
N ARG A 129 -12.28 5.53 -3.05
CA ARG A 129 -12.19 6.72 -3.90
C ARG A 129 -10.77 6.94 -4.41
N ILE A 130 -9.76 6.79 -3.56
CA ILE A 130 -8.34 6.86 -3.97
C ILE A 130 -8.05 5.84 -5.08
N LEU A 131 -8.52 4.60 -4.90
CA LEU A 131 -8.39 3.57 -5.92
C LEU A 131 -9.03 4.01 -7.25
N LEU A 132 -10.28 4.49 -7.22
CA LEU A 132 -10.97 4.93 -8.43
C LEU A 132 -10.25 6.09 -9.12
N ASN A 133 -9.82 7.11 -8.36
CA ASN A 133 -9.04 8.22 -8.89
C ASN A 133 -7.76 7.75 -9.58
N PHE A 134 -7.07 6.75 -8.99
CA PHE A 134 -5.88 6.16 -9.59
C PHE A 134 -6.21 5.42 -10.88
N LEU A 135 -7.27 4.63 -10.91
CA LEU A 135 -7.67 3.88 -12.11
C LEU A 135 -8.15 4.80 -13.24
N GLU A 136 -8.76 5.96 -12.91
CA GLU A 136 -9.16 6.98 -13.90
C GLU A 136 -7.95 7.70 -14.50
N ASN A 137 -6.93 7.99 -13.69
CA ASN A 137 -5.72 8.65 -14.15
C ASN A 137 -4.46 8.13 -13.42
N PRO A 138 -3.89 7.01 -13.87
CA PRO A 138 -2.79 6.34 -13.17
C PRO A 138 -1.46 7.14 -13.13
N GLN A 139 -1.34 8.20 -13.92
CA GLN A 139 -0.15 9.06 -13.98
C GLN A 139 -0.17 10.20 -12.96
N GLN A 140 -1.29 10.40 -12.24
CA GLN A 140 -1.45 11.50 -11.30
C GLN A 140 -1.63 11.00 -9.87
N ASP A 141 -1.25 11.84 -8.90
CA ASP A 141 -1.46 11.51 -7.48
C ASP A 141 -2.95 11.24 -7.21
N PRO A 142 -3.32 10.03 -6.80
CA PRO A 142 -4.72 9.68 -6.56
C PRO A 142 -5.33 10.37 -5.33
N GLN A 143 -4.51 11.04 -4.50
CA GLN A 143 -4.95 11.75 -3.30
C GLN A 143 -5.13 13.26 -3.51
N ARG A 144 -4.75 13.80 -4.68
CA ARG A 144 -4.69 15.25 -4.96
C ARG A 144 -5.97 16.02 -4.64
N ASP A 145 -7.14 15.40 -4.84
CA ASP A 145 -8.45 16.05 -4.69
C ASP A 145 -9.14 15.70 -3.35
N LEU A 146 -8.42 15.01 -2.46
CA LEU A 146 -8.98 14.57 -1.18
C LEU A 146 -8.46 15.44 -0.04
N ALA A 147 -9.39 15.95 0.76
CA ALA A 147 -9.04 16.64 2.00
C ALA A 147 -8.13 15.76 2.88
N PRO A 148 -7.11 16.35 3.55
CA PRO A 148 -6.27 15.61 4.49
C PRO A 148 -7.12 14.93 5.55
N LEU A 149 -6.67 13.78 6.07
CA LEU A 149 -7.35 13.04 7.14
C LEU A 149 -7.50 13.86 8.42
N ASN A 150 -6.61 14.85 8.63
CA ASN A 150 -6.64 15.82 9.72
C ASN A 150 -7.24 17.15 9.21
N GLY A 151 -8.43 17.14 8.63
CA GLY A 151 -9.22 18.35 8.44
C GLY A 151 -9.50 18.99 9.81
N PRO A 152 -9.77 20.34 9.88
CA PRO A 152 -10.06 21.00 11.14
C PRO A 152 -11.17 20.23 11.88
N SER A 153 -10.94 19.98 13.15
CA SER A 153 -11.91 19.33 14.02
C SER A 153 -13.23 20.12 13.96
N PRO A 154 -14.41 19.47 14.08
CA PRO A 154 -15.70 20.18 14.19
C PRO A 154 -15.69 21.27 15.26
N THR A 155 -14.79 21.22 16.23
CA THR A 155 -14.55 22.23 17.27
C THR A 155 -13.89 23.51 16.75
N ASP A 156 -13.11 23.43 15.67
CA ASP A 156 -12.42 24.61 15.12
C ASP A 156 -13.34 25.48 14.24
N LEU A 157 -14.44 24.91 13.74
CA LEU A 157 -15.44 25.63 12.95
C LEU A 157 -16.40 26.47 13.79
N SER A 158 -16.46 26.22 15.11
CA SER A 158 -17.36 26.95 16.02
C SER A 158 -16.77 28.28 16.51
N GLN A 159 -15.50 28.58 16.28
CA GLN A 159 -14.83 29.80 16.76
C GLN A 159 -14.78 30.94 15.74
N THR A 160 -15.16 30.73 14.49
CA THR A 160 -15.12 31.78 13.46
C THR A 160 -16.40 32.64 13.40
N ASP A 161 -17.50 32.20 14.01
CA ASP A 161 -18.78 32.95 13.97
C ASP A 161 -19.03 33.92 15.15
N SER A 162 -18.10 34.01 16.13
CA SER A 162 -18.31 34.86 17.31
C SER A 162 -17.61 36.23 17.27
N SER A 163 -16.89 36.57 16.18
CA SER A 163 -16.11 37.83 16.09
C SER A 163 -16.71 38.93 15.19
N SER A 164 -17.92 38.76 14.64
CA SER A 164 -18.52 39.75 13.72
C SER A 164 -19.72 40.52 14.25
N SER A 165 -19.98 40.52 15.57
CA SER A 165 -21.08 41.29 16.15
C SER A 165 -20.64 42.20 17.28
N HIS A 166 -19.72 43.16 17.02
CA HIS A 166 -19.59 44.37 17.87
C HIS A 166 -18.81 45.45 17.11
N ASN A 167 -19.50 46.18 16.25
CA ASN A 167 -19.19 47.60 16.02
C ASN A 167 -20.29 48.31 15.19
N GLN A 168 -21.38 48.67 15.81
CA GLN A 168 -22.22 49.80 15.38
C GLN A 168 -22.89 50.41 16.64
N LYS A 169 -22.24 51.42 17.18
CA LYS A 169 -22.88 52.60 17.72
C LYS A 169 -21.87 53.74 17.77
#